data_6c53888fae71e14eec699f3bb92ca5b6
#
_entry.id   6c53888fae71e14eec699f3bb92ca5b6
#
_cell.length_a   1.000
_cell.length_b   1.000
_cell.length_c   1.000
_cell.angle_alpha   90.00
_cell.angle_beta   90.00
_cell.angle_gamma   90.00
#
_symmetry.space_group_name_H-M   'P 1'
#
loop_
_entity.id
_entity.type
_entity.pdbx_description
1 polymer ?
#
loop_
_entity_poly.entity_id
_entity_poly.type
_entity_poly.pdbx_seq_one_letter_code
_entity_poly.pdbx_strand_id
1 'polypeptide(L)'
;MRDLKRMARPSGHFDASRYFRGDHNLGFYNVGTGAMRALARSIWAAHSGTPRSQSPIRNQSAMRWGIEHAMAFADLLIVNRYLEVKIVAIEVVARYHRAFTPALLGRWKRWLAGNHSANWATTDAICGELVGPLLVQYPRLAAEMRAWSKHPNMWVRRASIVGLLPLARKGQALDLLYEIAARLHKDTEDLIQKAVGWALREAGKPDVVRLERYLRANGPSIPRTTLRYAIERFPPGKRRALLVATKARTKD
;
A
#
# COMPACT_ATOMS: atom_id res chain seq x y z
N MET A 1 14.73 2.06 17.17
CA MET A 1 15.47 3.20 16.58
C MET A 1 16.99 3.02 16.60
N ARG A 2 17.61 2.59 17.70
CA ARG A 2 19.08 2.33 17.76
C ARG A 2 19.56 1.39 16.65
N ASP A 3 18.83 0.31 16.38
CA ASP A 3 19.19 -0.67 15.35
C ASP A 3 19.12 -0.10 13.94
N LEU A 4 18.09 0.70 13.61
CA LEU A 4 18.01 1.39 12.32
C LEU A 4 19.15 2.40 12.15
N LYS A 5 19.51 3.13 13.20
CA LYS A 5 20.68 4.04 13.16
C LYS A 5 21.99 3.29 12.90
N ARG A 6 22.18 2.10 13.52
CA ARG A 6 23.37 1.25 13.27
C ARG A 6 23.41 0.70 11.84
N MET A 7 22.26 0.44 11.23
CA MET A 7 22.16 -0.07 9.87
C MET A 7 22.13 1.04 8.81
N ALA A 8 22.08 2.31 9.24
CA ALA A 8 22.02 3.45 8.33
C ALA A 8 23.22 3.47 7.40
N ARG A 9 22.99 3.78 6.12
CA ARG A 9 24.02 3.88 5.09
C ARG A 9 24.12 5.32 4.60
N PRO A 10 25.34 5.78 4.24
CA PRO A 10 25.49 7.05 3.55
C PRO A 10 24.68 7.06 2.25
N SER A 11 24.17 8.21 1.84
CA SER A 11 23.35 8.40 0.64
C SER A 11 24.03 8.00 -0.68
N GLY A 12 25.35 7.79 -0.68
CA GLY A 12 26.11 7.44 -1.87
C GLY A 12 25.81 6.08 -2.51
N HIS A 13 25.34 5.08 -1.75
CA HIS A 13 25.03 3.74 -2.27
C HIS A 13 23.55 3.56 -2.63
N PHE A 14 22.66 4.15 -1.87
CA PHE A 14 21.22 4.15 -2.10
C PHE A 14 20.65 5.38 -1.40
N ASP A 15 20.05 6.25 -2.18
CA ASP A 15 19.38 7.43 -1.67
C ASP A 15 17.87 7.29 -1.87
N ALA A 16 17.17 6.95 -0.79
CA ALA A 16 15.72 6.78 -0.81
C ALA A 16 15.01 8.09 -1.17
N SER A 17 15.58 9.26 -0.85
CA SER A 17 14.97 10.57 -1.11
C SER A 17 14.66 10.80 -2.59
N ARG A 18 15.45 10.19 -3.50
CA ARG A 18 15.24 10.29 -4.97
C ARG A 18 13.87 9.82 -5.44
N TYR A 19 13.21 8.95 -4.67
CA TYR A 19 11.87 8.43 -4.99
C TYR A 19 10.75 9.29 -4.41
N PHE A 20 11.10 10.30 -3.60
CA PHE A 20 10.14 11.18 -2.94
C PHE A 20 10.41 12.61 -3.41
N ARG A 21 9.49 13.17 -4.19
CA ARG A 21 9.57 14.54 -4.68
C ARG A 21 8.68 15.44 -3.82
N GLY A 22 9.15 16.64 -3.55
CA GLY A 22 8.46 17.64 -2.76
C GLY A 22 8.90 17.68 -1.30
N ASP A 23 8.46 18.69 -0.56
CA ASP A 23 8.70 18.84 0.87
C ASP A 23 7.70 17.99 1.64
N HIS A 24 8.14 16.89 2.18
CA HIS A 24 7.33 15.95 2.95
C HIS A 24 7.88 15.69 4.35
N ASN A 25 8.88 16.46 4.80
CA ASN A 25 9.54 16.29 6.11
C ASN A 25 9.91 14.83 6.44
N LEU A 26 10.20 14.03 5.43
CA LEU A 26 10.50 12.61 5.55
C LEU A 26 12.01 12.40 5.70
N GLY A 27 12.41 11.75 6.80
CA GLY A 27 13.80 11.35 7.01
C GLY A 27 14.06 9.92 6.51
N PHE A 28 15.33 9.64 6.20
CA PHE A 28 15.78 8.34 5.70
C PHE A 28 17.03 7.89 6.43
N TYR A 29 17.07 6.60 6.79
CA TYR A 29 18.29 5.91 7.22
C TYR A 29 18.94 5.16 6.06
N ASN A 30 18.30 5.11 4.90
CA ASN A 30 18.73 4.37 3.72
C ASN A 30 18.93 2.87 3.98
N VAL A 31 18.06 2.30 4.81
CA VAL A 31 18.04 0.87 5.13
C VAL A 31 17.16 0.12 4.15
N GLY A 32 17.70 -0.88 3.48
CA GLY A 32 16.96 -1.66 2.49
C GLY A 32 15.82 -2.49 3.09
N THR A 33 14.79 -2.77 2.28
CA THR A 33 13.57 -3.49 2.68
C THR A 33 13.86 -4.83 3.35
N GLY A 34 14.86 -5.59 2.86
CA GLY A 34 15.23 -6.87 3.46
C GLY A 34 15.68 -6.75 4.93
N ALA A 35 16.49 -5.71 5.24
CA ALA A 35 16.97 -5.44 6.59
C ALA A 35 15.83 -4.95 7.51
N MET A 36 14.93 -4.11 7.01
CA MET A 36 13.73 -3.68 7.75
C MET A 36 12.83 -4.88 8.12
N ARG A 37 12.59 -5.79 7.17
CA ARG A 37 11.83 -7.02 7.41
C ARG A 37 12.54 -7.96 8.39
N ALA A 38 13.86 -8.05 8.34
CA ALA A 38 14.64 -8.82 9.30
C ALA A 38 14.52 -8.24 10.71
N LEU A 39 14.61 -6.93 10.86
CA LEU A 39 14.41 -6.23 12.14
C LEU A 39 12.98 -6.45 12.68
N ALA A 40 11.97 -6.33 11.84
CA ALA A 40 10.59 -6.59 12.25
C ALA A 40 10.39 -8.05 12.73
N ARG A 41 11.03 -9.02 12.04
CA ARG A 41 11.03 -10.43 12.51
C ARG A 41 11.71 -10.59 13.86
N SER A 42 12.84 -9.92 14.09
CA SER A 42 13.55 -10.04 15.38
C SER A 42 12.75 -9.42 16.53
N ILE A 43 12.09 -8.26 16.30
CA ILE A 43 11.19 -7.64 17.28
C ILE A 43 10.03 -8.60 17.59
N TRP A 44 9.37 -9.12 16.55
CA TRP A 44 8.27 -10.07 16.72
C TRP A 44 8.73 -11.32 17.50
N ALA A 45 9.86 -11.94 17.14
CA ALA A 45 10.38 -13.13 17.80
C ALA A 45 10.72 -12.89 19.27
N ALA A 46 11.23 -11.69 19.60
CA ALA A 46 11.55 -11.33 20.99
C ALA A 46 10.30 -11.23 21.89
N HIS A 47 9.13 -10.93 21.30
CA HIS A 47 7.90 -10.67 22.03
C HIS A 47 6.77 -11.69 21.78
N SER A 48 6.85 -12.53 20.75
CA SER A 48 5.79 -13.51 20.42
C SER A 48 5.76 -14.74 21.32
N GLY A 49 6.80 -14.93 22.16
CA GLY A 49 6.91 -16.09 23.05
C GLY A 49 7.12 -17.43 22.34
N THR A 50 7.53 -17.42 21.05
CA THR A 50 8.02 -18.63 20.39
C THR A 50 9.34 -19.07 21.05
N PRO A 51 9.47 -20.33 21.52
CA PRO A 51 10.72 -20.79 22.11
C PRO A 51 11.82 -20.75 21.04
N ARG A 52 12.81 -19.89 21.17
CA ARG A 52 14.12 -20.15 20.57
C ARG A 52 14.69 -21.34 21.31
N SER A 53 14.98 -22.42 20.59
CA SER A 53 15.68 -23.56 21.13
C SER A 53 16.91 -23.10 21.93
N GLN A 54 16.99 -23.58 23.18
CA GLN A 54 18.18 -23.63 24.01
C GLN A 54 18.87 -22.31 24.41
N SER A 55 18.18 -21.52 25.26
CA SER A 55 18.89 -20.62 26.16
C SER A 55 18.35 -20.80 27.57
N PRO A 56 19.18 -21.17 28.56
CA PRO A 56 18.73 -21.49 29.92
C PRO A 56 18.35 -20.30 30.79
N ILE A 57 18.45 -19.07 30.26
CA ILE A 57 18.06 -17.87 31.00
C ILE A 57 16.63 -17.49 30.58
N ARG A 58 15.65 -18.13 31.18
CA ARG A 58 14.25 -17.73 31.17
C ARG A 58 14.08 -16.47 32.02
N ASN A 59 14.10 -15.32 31.41
CA ASN A 59 13.46 -14.15 32.02
C ASN A 59 11.94 -14.35 31.88
N GLN A 60 11.31 -14.90 32.91
CA GLN A 60 9.90 -15.34 32.94
C GLN A 60 8.86 -14.19 32.92
N SER A 61 9.28 -12.95 32.77
CA SER A 61 8.40 -11.78 32.86
C SER A 61 8.24 -10.98 31.54
N ALA A 62 8.78 -11.46 30.41
CA ALA A 62 8.55 -10.78 29.13
C ALA A 62 7.10 -10.98 28.68
N MET A 63 6.29 -9.95 28.79
CA MET A 63 4.89 -9.94 28.35
C MET A 63 4.80 -10.36 26.89
N ARG A 64 4.02 -11.43 26.60
CA ARG A 64 3.78 -11.90 25.23
C ARG A 64 2.89 -10.90 24.50
N TRP A 65 3.35 -10.42 23.37
CA TRP A 65 2.57 -9.52 22.54
C TRP A 65 1.49 -10.28 21.77
N GLY A 66 0.26 -9.75 21.82
CA GLY A 66 -0.79 -10.00 20.86
C GLY A 66 -0.90 -8.84 19.87
N ILE A 67 -1.96 -8.86 19.04
CA ILE A 67 -2.22 -7.83 18.04
C ILE A 67 -2.34 -6.42 18.64
N GLU A 68 -2.96 -6.27 19.82
CA GLU A 68 -3.12 -4.97 20.45
C GLU A 68 -1.79 -4.36 20.93
N HIS A 69 -0.85 -5.18 21.41
CA HIS A 69 0.49 -4.71 21.73
C HIS A 69 1.27 -4.27 20.48
N ALA A 70 1.16 -5.06 19.40
CA ALA A 70 1.78 -4.71 18.12
C ALA A 70 1.17 -3.42 17.55
N MET A 71 -0.14 -3.22 17.70
CA MET A 71 -0.83 -2.00 17.28
C MET A 71 -0.43 -0.79 18.13
N ALA A 72 -0.33 -0.94 19.46
CA ALA A 72 0.13 0.13 20.34
C ALA A 72 1.58 0.54 20.02
N PHE A 73 2.45 -0.45 19.77
CA PHE A 73 3.81 -0.20 19.29
C PHE A 73 3.82 0.58 17.95
N ALA A 74 2.97 0.17 17.01
CA ALA A 74 2.89 0.81 15.70
C ALA A 74 2.30 2.22 15.77
N ASP A 75 1.29 2.48 16.61
CA ASP A 75 0.72 3.82 16.82
C ASP A 75 1.78 4.83 17.28
N LEU A 76 2.71 4.39 18.14
CA LEU A 76 3.82 5.24 18.60
C LEU A 76 4.84 5.54 17.51
N LEU A 77 5.02 4.64 16.55
CA LEU A 77 6.07 4.74 15.55
C LEU A 77 5.59 5.30 14.20
N ILE A 78 4.32 5.12 13.86
CA ILE A 78 3.79 5.57 12.56
C ILE A 78 3.84 7.08 12.39
N VAL A 79 3.87 7.82 13.48
CA VAL A 79 4.00 9.29 13.49
C VAL A 79 5.44 9.76 13.31
N ASN A 80 6.42 8.86 13.35
CA ASN A 80 7.83 9.21 13.22
C ASN A 80 8.14 9.79 11.84
N ARG A 81 9.11 10.72 11.75
CA ARG A 81 9.52 11.31 10.47
C ARG A 81 10.30 10.36 9.56
N TYR A 82 10.95 9.31 10.11
CA TYR A 82 11.78 8.40 9.32
C TYR A 82 10.95 7.30 8.67
N LEU A 83 11.12 7.14 7.35
CA LEU A 83 10.42 6.14 6.55
C LEU A 83 10.58 4.73 7.11
N GLU A 84 11.82 4.34 7.40
CA GLU A 84 12.14 2.99 7.86
C GLU A 84 11.50 2.65 9.21
N VAL A 85 11.33 3.65 10.08
CA VAL A 85 10.63 3.46 11.38
C VAL A 85 9.17 3.11 11.14
N LYS A 86 8.50 3.84 10.23
CA LYS A 86 7.12 3.57 9.84
C LYS A 86 6.97 2.18 9.21
N ILE A 87 7.87 1.82 8.28
CA ILE A 87 7.82 0.51 7.61
C ILE A 87 8.04 -0.63 8.59
N VAL A 88 9.02 -0.52 9.51
CA VAL A 88 9.24 -1.55 10.55
C VAL A 88 8.00 -1.71 11.43
N ALA A 89 7.34 -0.62 11.82
CA ALA A 89 6.11 -0.67 12.60
C ALA A 89 5.00 -1.46 11.87
N ILE A 90 4.78 -1.17 10.59
CA ILE A 90 3.80 -1.87 9.74
C ILE A 90 4.16 -3.35 9.62
N GLU A 91 5.43 -3.66 9.34
CA GLU A 91 5.91 -5.05 9.20
C GLU A 91 5.77 -5.86 10.51
N VAL A 92 5.91 -5.22 11.69
CA VAL A 92 5.65 -5.88 12.98
C VAL A 92 4.17 -6.23 13.13
N VAL A 93 3.25 -5.29 12.82
CA VAL A 93 1.80 -5.57 12.86
C VAL A 93 1.44 -6.69 11.89
N ALA A 94 2.00 -6.69 10.69
CA ALA A 94 1.75 -7.69 9.66
C ALA A 94 2.06 -9.13 10.14
N ARG A 95 2.98 -9.32 11.11
CA ARG A 95 3.26 -10.63 11.70
C ARG A 95 2.07 -11.23 12.45
N TYR A 96 1.11 -10.40 12.84
CA TYR A 96 -0.10 -10.80 13.55
C TYR A 96 -1.32 -10.92 12.64
N HIS A 97 -1.13 -11.02 11.31
CA HIS A 97 -2.22 -11.01 10.32
C HIS A 97 -3.34 -12.03 10.61
N ARG A 98 -3.02 -13.19 11.22
CA ARG A 98 -4.02 -14.19 11.63
C ARG A 98 -4.94 -13.73 12.76
N ALA A 99 -4.53 -12.71 13.51
CA ALA A 99 -5.32 -12.09 14.57
C ALA A 99 -6.00 -10.78 14.13
N PHE A 100 -6.01 -10.48 12.85
CA PHE A 100 -6.69 -9.30 12.36
C PHE A 100 -8.21 -9.40 12.54
N THR A 101 -8.80 -8.30 12.97
CA THR A 101 -10.26 -8.15 13.13
C THR A 101 -10.77 -6.97 12.30
N PRO A 102 -12.06 -6.96 11.91
CA PRO A 102 -12.66 -5.86 11.15
C PRO A 102 -12.43 -4.47 11.74
N ALA A 103 -12.35 -4.36 13.07
CA ALA A 103 -12.14 -3.09 13.78
C ALA A 103 -10.81 -2.40 13.43
N LEU A 104 -9.79 -3.16 13.04
CA LEU A 104 -8.47 -2.63 12.65
C LEU A 104 -8.53 -1.76 11.40
N LEU A 105 -9.49 -1.99 10.49
CA LEU A 105 -9.65 -1.19 9.28
C LEU A 105 -9.83 0.30 9.60
N GLY A 106 -10.66 0.61 10.58
CA GLY A 106 -10.88 1.99 11.05
C GLY A 106 -9.63 2.60 11.69
N ARG A 107 -8.80 1.79 12.36
CA ARG A 107 -7.57 2.23 12.99
C ARG A 107 -6.52 2.63 11.94
N TRP A 108 -6.32 1.83 10.91
CA TRP A 108 -5.42 2.14 9.78
C TRP A 108 -5.95 3.31 8.92
N LYS A 109 -7.27 3.44 8.76
CA LYS A 109 -7.87 4.63 8.14
C LYS A 109 -7.46 5.91 8.87
N ARG A 110 -7.44 5.90 10.23
CA ARG A 110 -7.00 7.07 11.01
C ARG A 110 -5.54 7.42 10.76
N TRP A 111 -4.63 6.44 10.61
CA TRP A 111 -3.24 6.72 10.25
C TRP A 111 -3.11 7.46 8.91
N LEU A 112 -3.90 7.03 7.91
CA LEU A 112 -3.93 7.65 6.59
C LEU A 112 -4.55 9.06 6.66
N ALA A 113 -5.70 9.19 7.28
CA ALA A 113 -6.44 10.44 7.39
C ALA A 113 -5.70 11.51 8.22
N GLY A 114 -4.95 11.08 9.23
CA GLY A 114 -4.09 11.95 10.06
C GLY A 114 -2.74 12.29 9.43
N ASN A 115 -2.52 11.95 8.15
CA ASN A 115 -1.25 12.15 7.44
C ASN A 115 -0.04 11.44 8.09
N HIS A 116 -0.27 10.41 8.89
CA HIS A 116 0.85 9.67 9.48
C HIS A 116 1.62 8.84 8.43
N SER A 117 0.99 8.47 7.31
CA SER A 117 1.69 7.93 6.15
C SER A 117 2.43 9.03 5.38
N ALA A 118 1.75 10.09 4.97
CA ALA A 118 2.21 11.29 4.25
C ALA A 118 3.16 11.02 3.07
N ASN A 119 3.20 9.80 2.55
CA ASN A 119 3.96 9.40 1.37
C ASN A 119 3.41 8.10 0.77
N TRP A 120 3.71 7.87 -0.51
CA TRP A 120 3.22 6.70 -1.24
C TRP A 120 3.77 5.38 -0.68
N ALA A 121 5.04 5.32 -0.26
CA ALA A 121 5.66 4.06 0.18
C ALA A 121 5.04 3.56 1.50
N THR A 122 4.83 4.43 2.48
CA THR A 122 4.15 4.07 3.74
C THR A 122 2.69 3.71 3.49
N THR A 123 1.98 4.49 2.64
CA THR A 123 0.59 4.19 2.27
C THR A 123 0.46 2.82 1.60
N ASP A 124 1.33 2.52 0.64
CA ASP A 124 1.32 1.25 -0.08
C ASP A 124 1.72 0.07 0.83
N ALA A 125 2.62 0.29 1.80
CA ALA A 125 2.93 -0.70 2.82
C ALA A 125 1.72 -1.00 3.72
N ILE A 126 1.01 0.03 4.21
CA ILE A 126 -0.25 -0.14 4.96
C ILE A 126 -1.26 -0.94 4.11
N CYS A 127 -1.38 -0.62 2.84
CA CYS A 127 -2.31 -1.31 1.94
C CYS A 127 -1.90 -2.76 1.69
N GLY A 128 -0.63 -3.02 1.41
CA GLY A 128 -0.13 -4.34 1.03
C GLY A 128 -0.01 -5.30 2.21
N GLU A 129 0.44 -4.81 3.35
CA GLU A 129 0.76 -5.65 4.50
C GLU A 129 -0.39 -5.73 5.53
N LEU A 130 -1.31 -4.77 5.54
CA LEU A 130 -2.39 -4.70 6.54
C LEU A 130 -3.79 -4.71 5.90
N VAL A 131 -4.15 -3.69 5.14
CA VAL A 131 -5.51 -3.53 4.58
C VAL A 131 -5.85 -4.68 3.63
N GLY A 132 -4.99 -4.97 2.66
CA GLY A 132 -5.23 -6.02 1.68
C GLY A 132 -5.38 -7.42 2.31
N PRO A 133 -4.48 -7.87 3.19
CA PRO A 133 -4.67 -9.11 3.95
C PRO A 133 -5.96 -9.15 4.77
N LEU A 134 -6.35 -8.04 5.40
CA LEU A 134 -7.64 -7.97 6.11
C LEU A 134 -8.82 -8.14 5.14
N LEU A 135 -8.80 -7.47 3.99
CA LEU A 135 -9.87 -7.59 2.99
C LEU A 135 -9.95 -9.00 2.39
N VAL A 136 -8.83 -9.73 2.32
CA VAL A 136 -8.82 -11.15 1.91
C VAL A 136 -9.47 -12.03 2.97
N GLN A 137 -9.24 -11.75 4.27
CA GLN A 137 -9.85 -12.49 5.37
C GLN A 137 -11.34 -12.15 5.54
N TYR A 138 -11.71 -10.89 5.31
CA TYR A 138 -13.07 -10.36 5.47
C TYR A 138 -13.53 -9.64 4.19
N PRO A 139 -13.86 -10.36 3.10
CA PRO A 139 -14.15 -9.76 1.78
C PRO A 139 -15.28 -8.73 1.78
N ARG A 140 -16.24 -8.85 2.71
CA ARG A 140 -17.34 -7.88 2.84
C ARG A 140 -16.85 -6.47 3.19
N LEU A 141 -15.71 -6.34 3.87
CA LEU A 141 -15.12 -5.04 4.19
C LEU A 141 -14.61 -4.28 2.96
N ALA A 142 -14.42 -4.96 1.82
CA ALA A 142 -14.02 -4.29 0.59
C ALA A 142 -15.02 -3.19 0.17
N ALA A 143 -16.29 -3.31 0.55
CA ALA A 143 -17.31 -2.28 0.29
C ALA A 143 -16.98 -0.92 0.90
N GLU A 144 -16.24 -0.89 2.02
CA GLU A 144 -15.78 0.35 2.67
C GLU A 144 -14.88 1.19 1.75
N MET A 145 -14.22 0.57 0.79
CA MET A 145 -13.34 1.26 -0.16
C MET A 145 -14.11 2.27 -1.03
N ARG A 146 -15.43 2.10 -1.21
CA ARG A 146 -16.28 3.11 -1.86
C ARG A 146 -16.28 4.43 -1.11
N ALA A 147 -16.42 4.38 0.21
CA ALA A 147 -16.39 5.57 1.06
C ALA A 147 -14.98 6.17 1.12
N TRP A 148 -13.94 5.32 1.17
CA TRP A 148 -12.55 5.79 1.16
C TRP A 148 -12.19 6.51 -0.14
N SER A 149 -12.72 6.10 -1.29
CA SER A 149 -12.46 6.74 -2.58
C SER A 149 -13.03 8.17 -2.70
N LYS A 150 -13.89 8.58 -1.77
CA LYS A 150 -14.49 9.93 -1.69
C LYS A 150 -13.85 10.80 -0.61
N HIS A 151 -12.88 10.27 0.13
CA HIS A 151 -12.34 10.94 1.29
C HIS A 151 -11.53 12.19 0.91
N PRO A 152 -11.59 13.31 1.66
CA PRO A 152 -10.84 14.52 1.35
C PRO A 152 -9.33 14.30 1.34
N ASN A 153 -8.81 13.45 2.25
CA ASN A 153 -7.39 13.13 2.31
C ASN A 153 -6.99 12.17 1.17
N MET A 154 -5.99 12.56 0.37
CA MET A 154 -5.51 11.79 -0.79
C MET A 154 -4.95 10.41 -0.43
N TRP A 155 -4.36 10.24 0.75
CA TRP A 155 -3.79 8.95 1.16
C TRP A 155 -4.87 7.92 1.43
N VAL A 156 -6.03 8.34 1.95
CA VAL A 156 -7.22 7.48 2.08
C VAL A 156 -7.79 7.14 0.70
N ARG A 157 -7.88 8.13 -0.23
CA ARG A 157 -8.30 7.85 -1.61
C ARG A 157 -7.33 6.89 -2.31
N ARG A 158 -6.00 7.07 -2.15
CA ARG A 158 -5.02 6.14 -2.68
C ARG A 158 -5.22 4.73 -2.12
N ALA A 159 -5.39 4.62 -0.80
CA ALA A 159 -5.59 3.34 -0.13
C ALA A 159 -6.87 2.63 -0.58
N SER A 160 -7.91 3.36 -0.98
CA SER A 160 -9.16 2.76 -1.46
C SER A 160 -8.97 1.84 -2.67
N ILE A 161 -8.01 2.14 -3.52
CA ILE A 161 -7.76 1.33 -4.71
C ILE A 161 -6.55 0.40 -4.54
N VAL A 162 -5.49 0.85 -3.85
CA VAL A 162 -4.29 0.01 -3.61
C VAL A 162 -4.60 -1.14 -2.64
N GLY A 163 -5.47 -0.93 -1.66
CA GLY A 163 -5.91 -1.97 -0.72
C GLY A 163 -6.67 -3.13 -1.40
N LEU A 164 -7.25 -2.91 -2.58
CA LEU A 164 -7.93 -3.96 -3.35
C LEU A 164 -6.98 -4.85 -4.17
N LEU A 165 -5.71 -4.51 -4.31
CA LEU A 165 -4.77 -5.24 -5.18
C LEU A 165 -4.66 -6.74 -4.86
N PRO A 166 -4.59 -7.19 -3.59
CA PRO A 166 -4.52 -8.62 -3.28
C PRO A 166 -5.77 -9.40 -3.72
N LEU A 167 -6.95 -8.79 -3.66
CA LEU A 167 -8.19 -9.36 -4.18
C LEU A 167 -8.21 -9.37 -5.71
N ALA A 168 -7.87 -8.24 -6.33
CA ALA A 168 -7.89 -8.07 -7.78
C ALA A 168 -6.96 -9.06 -8.50
N ARG A 169 -5.77 -9.32 -7.95
CA ARG A 169 -4.83 -10.31 -8.48
C ARG A 169 -5.38 -11.74 -8.51
N LYS A 170 -6.38 -12.02 -7.67
CA LYS A 170 -7.11 -13.29 -7.62
C LYS A 170 -8.40 -13.28 -8.45
N GLY A 171 -8.66 -12.22 -9.22
CA GLY A 171 -9.90 -12.04 -9.95
C GLY A 171 -11.10 -11.66 -9.09
N GLN A 172 -10.87 -11.31 -7.81
CA GLN A 172 -11.90 -10.96 -6.84
C GLN A 172 -12.09 -9.44 -6.76
N ALA A 173 -13.29 -9.00 -6.38
CA ALA A 173 -13.66 -7.59 -6.22
C ALA A 173 -13.37 -6.71 -7.46
N LEU A 174 -13.33 -7.28 -8.67
CA LEU A 174 -13.02 -6.54 -9.89
C LEU A 174 -14.06 -5.46 -10.19
N ASP A 175 -15.36 -5.75 -9.99
CA ASP A 175 -16.42 -4.75 -10.22
C ASP A 175 -16.22 -3.52 -9.35
N LEU A 176 -15.93 -3.73 -8.07
CA LEU A 176 -15.64 -2.66 -7.13
C LEU A 176 -14.37 -1.88 -7.52
N LEU A 177 -13.32 -2.58 -7.96
CA LEU A 177 -12.08 -1.92 -8.38
C LEU A 177 -12.34 -1.03 -9.59
N TYR A 178 -13.06 -1.51 -10.61
CA TYR A 178 -13.40 -0.71 -11.80
C TYR A 178 -14.32 0.47 -11.46
N GLU A 179 -15.28 0.30 -10.56
CA GLU A 179 -16.14 1.38 -10.05
C GLU A 179 -15.30 2.49 -9.39
N ILE A 180 -14.39 2.11 -8.49
CA ILE A 180 -13.51 3.06 -7.80
C ILE A 180 -12.54 3.72 -8.79
N ALA A 181 -11.98 2.96 -9.73
CA ALA A 181 -11.10 3.50 -10.77
C ALA A 181 -11.81 4.57 -11.59
N ALA A 182 -13.05 4.31 -12.05
CA ALA A 182 -13.85 5.28 -12.81
C ALA A 182 -14.10 6.57 -12.02
N ARG A 183 -14.35 6.48 -10.73
CA ARG A 183 -14.49 7.64 -9.84
C ARG A 183 -13.20 8.44 -9.76
N LEU A 184 -12.07 7.76 -9.54
CA LEU A 184 -10.75 8.37 -9.35
C LEU A 184 -10.12 8.87 -10.66
N HIS A 185 -10.72 8.65 -11.84
CA HIS A 185 -10.26 9.30 -13.08
C HIS A 185 -10.38 10.82 -13.03
N LYS A 186 -11.25 11.36 -12.17
CA LYS A 186 -11.42 12.80 -11.95
C LYS A 186 -10.41 13.38 -10.96
N ASP A 187 -9.59 12.55 -10.32
CA ASP A 187 -8.62 13.00 -9.34
C ASP A 187 -7.40 13.63 -10.04
N THR A 188 -7.01 14.82 -9.59
CA THR A 188 -5.91 15.59 -10.18
C THR A 188 -4.54 15.20 -9.64
N GLU A 189 -4.51 14.46 -8.52
CA GLU A 189 -3.27 14.04 -7.87
C GLU A 189 -2.53 12.97 -8.71
N ASP A 190 -1.31 13.26 -9.15
CA ASP A 190 -0.49 12.35 -9.96
C ASP A 190 -0.28 10.98 -9.28
N LEU A 191 -0.11 10.97 -7.95
CA LEU A 191 0.02 9.74 -7.18
C LEU A 191 -1.27 8.91 -7.14
N ILE A 192 -2.44 9.52 -7.25
CA ILE A 192 -3.70 8.80 -7.39
C ILE A 192 -3.82 8.23 -8.80
N GLN A 193 -3.52 9.02 -9.84
CA GLN A 193 -3.55 8.57 -11.23
C GLN A 193 -2.63 7.37 -11.46
N LYS A 194 -1.42 7.39 -10.89
CA LYS A 194 -0.49 6.25 -10.92
C LYS A 194 -1.04 5.02 -10.20
N ALA A 195 -1.65 5.20 -9.02
CA ALA A 195 -2.25 4.11 -8.25
C ALA A 195 -3.41 3.45 -9.01
N VAL A 196 -4.28 4.26 -9.63
CA VAL A 196 -5.39 3.76 -10.46
C VAL A 196 -4.85 2.96 -11.66
N GLY A 197 -3.85 3.48 -12.35
CA GLY A 197 -3.22 2.78 -13.47
C GLY A 197 -2.58 1.45 -13.05
N TRP A 198 -1.89 1.44 -11.91
CA TRP A 198 -1.34 0.21 -11.32
C TRP A 198 -2.45 -0.79 -11.00
N ALA A 199 -3.53 -0.35 -10.35
CA ALA A 199 -4.63 -1.23 -9.99
C ALA A 199 -5.33 -1.83 -11.22
N LEU A 200 -5.58 -1.04 -12.25
CA LEU A 200 -6.12 -1.51 -13.54
C LEU A 200 -5.20 -2.55 -14.19
N ARG A 201 -3.88 -2.32 -14.19
CA ARG A 201 -2.88 -3.28 -14.68
C ARG A 201 -2.92 -4.60 -13.90
N GLU A 202 -3.06 -4.56 -12.58
CA GLU A 202 -3.16 -5.76 -11.77
C GLU A 202 -4.50 -6.49 -11.98
N ALA A 203 -5.60 -5.77 -12.16
CA ALA A 203 -6.91 -6.33 -12.51
C ALA A 203 -6.92 -6.98 -13.90
N GLY A 204 -6.09 -6.50 -14.81
CA GLY A 204 -5.92 -7.10 -16.15
C GLY A 204 -5.15 -8.42 -16.17
N LYS A 205 -4.51 -8.85 -15.07
CA LYS A 205 -3.82 -10.15 -15.02
C LYS A 205 -4.78 -11.32 -15.11
N PRO A 206 -5.86 -11.39 -14.31
CA PRO A 206 -6.86 -12.44 -14.43
C PRO A 206 -7.82 -12.23 -15.62
N ASP A 207 -8.04 -11.01 -16.10
CA ASP A 207 -9.01 -10.71 -17.16
C ASP A 207 -8.55 -9.50 -17.99
N VAL A 208 -7.67 -9.77 -18.95
CA VAL A 208 -7.13 -8.77 -19.88
C VAL A 208 -8.20 -8.25 -20.85
N VAL A 209 -9.19 -9.08 -21.22
CA VAL A 209 -10.27 -8.71 -22.13
C VAL A 209 -11.16 -7.66 -21.47
N ARG A 210 -11.49 -7.86 -20.20
CA ARG A 210 -12.26 -6.92 -19.42
C ARG A 210 -11.50 -5.59 -19.25
N LEU A 211 -10.21 -5.64 -18.96
CA LEU A 211 -9.39 -4.44 -18.88
C LEU A 211 -9.44 -3.66 -20.21
N GLU A 212 -9.24 -4.31 -21.35
CA GLU A 212 -9.29 -3.63 -22.64
C GLU A 212 -10.66 -2.99 -22.91
N ARG A 213 -11.74 -3.72 -22.65
CA ARG A 213 -13.12 -3.22 -22.79
C ARG A 213 -13.32 -1.96 -21.93
N TYR A 214 -12.89 -2.01 -20.66
CA TYR A 214 -12.99 -0.88 -19.74
C TYR A 214 -12.21 0.35 -20.26
N LEU A 215 -10.97 0.14 -20.72
CA LEU A 215 -10.14 1.22 -21.24
C LEU A 215 -10.76 1.88 -22.49
N ARG A 216 -11.36 1.10 -23.37
CA ARG A 216 -12.03 1.64 -24.57
C ARG A 216 -13.31 2.39 -24.21
N ALA A 217 -14.11 1.86 -23.31
CA ALA A 217 -15.38 2.48 -22.89
C ALA A 217 -15.18 3.80 -22.14
N ASN A 218 -14.11 3.93 -21.38
CA ASN A 218 -13.83 5.10 -20.54
C ASN A 218 -12.70 5.99 -21.10
N GLY A 219 -12.12 5.67 -22.25
CA GLY A 219 -10.89 6.23 -22.78
C GLY A 219 -10.73 7.75 -22.66
N PRO A 220 -11.71 8.55 -23.07
CA PRO A 220 -11.63 10.02 -23.01
C PRO A 220 -11.55 10.58 -21.58
N SER A 221 -12.08 9.86 -20.58
CA SER A 221 -12.09 10.29 -19.19
C SER A 221 -10.86 9.80 -18.39
N ILE A 222 -10.07 8.89 -18.96
CA ILE A 222 -8.91 8.31 -18.28
C ILE A 222 -7.71 9.26 -18.40
N PRO A 223 -7.12 9.73 -17.27
CA PRO A 223 -5.89 10.51 -17.31
C PRO A 223 -4.78 9.74 -18.04
N ARG A 224 -3.97 10.46 -18.82
CA ARG A 224 -2.90 9.83 -19.63
C ARG A 224 -1.88 9.08 -18.78
N THR A 225 -1.58 9.57 -17.58
CA THR A 225 -0.75 8.87 -16.60
C THR A 225 -1.37 7.52 -16.25
N THR A 226 -2.64 7.50 -15.85
CA THR A 226 -3.39 6.27 -15.52
C THR A 226 -3.37 5.28 -16.67
N LEU A 227 -3.67 5.74 -17.88
CA LEU A 227 -3.70 4.88 -19.07
C LEU A 227 -2.34 4.22 -19.33
N ARG A 228 -1.25 5.00 -19.31
CA ARG A 228 0.11 4.47 -19.55
C ARG A 228 0.47 3.37 -18.56
N TYR A 229 0.16 3.54 -17.28
CA TYR A 229 0.37 2.51 -16.24
C TYR A 229 -0.50 1.27 -16.47
N ALA A 230 -1.78 1.46 -16.83
CA ALA A 230 -2.72 0.36 -17.03
C ALA A 230 -2.32 -0.55 -18.20
N ILE A 231 -1.79 0.02 -19.30
CA ILE A 231 -1.46 -0.71 -20.52
C ILE A 231 -0.02 -1.26 -20.56
N GLU A 232 0.78 -1.05 -19.53
CA GLU A 232 2.21 -1.38 -19.52
C GLU A 232 2.51 -2.85 -19.94
N ARG A 233 1.61 -3.78 -19.62
CA ARG A 233 1.76 -5.21 -19.92
C ARG A 233 1.20 -5.64 -21.27
N PHE A 234 0.55 -4.76 -22.02
CA PHE A 234 0.11 -5.07 -23.38
C PHE A 234 1.30 -5.06 -24.35
N PRO A 235 1.25 -5.88 -25.42
CA PRO A 235 2.23 -5.81 -26.50
C PRO A 235 2.37 -4.41 -27.10
N PRO A 236 3.54 -4.03 -27.64
CA PRO A 236 3.79 -2.65 -28.11
C PRO A 236 2.77 -2.13 -29.12
N GLY A 237 2.35 -2.97 -30.10
CA GLY A 237 1.32 -2.61 -31.07
C GLY A 237 -0.04 -2.30 -30.42
N LYS A 238 -0.45 -3.15 -29.46
CA LYS A 238 -1.69 -2.97 -28.73
C LYS A 238 -1.67 -1.71 -27.84
N ARG A 239 -0.53 -1.43 -27.19
CA ARG A 239 -0.36 -0.18 -26.42
C ARG A 239 -0.57 1.05 -27.30
N ARG A 240 0.06 1.07 -28.49
CA ARG A 240 -0.13 2.19 -29.44
C ARG A 240 -1.59 2.34 -29.86
N ALA A 241 -2.25 1.23 -30.22
CA ALA A 241 -3.66 1.25 -30.59
C ALA A 241 -4.57 1.78 -29.47
N LEU A 242 -4.35 1.36 -28.23
CA LEU A 242 -5.12 1.85 -27.07
C LEU A 242 -4.85 3.33 -26.79
N LEU A 243 -3.60 3.79 -26.91
CA LEU A 243 -3.26 5.20 -26.76
C LEU A 243 -3.97 6.10 -27.79
N VAL A 244 -4.19 5.63 -29.00
CA VAL A 244 -4.94 6.35 -30.05
C VAL A 244 -6.44 6.27 -29.79
N ALA A 245 -6.97 5.06 -29.57
CA ALA A 245 -8.40 4.81 -29.41
C ALA A 245 -9.02 5.49 -28.18
N THR A 246 -8.19 5.89 -27.22
CA THR A 246 -8.61 6.52 -25.94
C THR A 246 -8.34 8.04 -25.91
N LYS A 247 -7.93 8.65 -27.01
CA LYS A 247 -7.87 10.11 -27.10
C LYS A 247 -9.29 10.72 -27.05
N ALA A 248 -9.42 11.85 -26.38
CA ALA A 248 -10.61 12.67 -26.55
C ALA A 248 -10.73 13.04 -28.04
N ARG A 249 -11.90 12.87 -28.63
CA ARG A 249 -12.17 13.42 -29.94
C ARG A 249 -12.09 14.94 -29.82
N THR A 250 -11.17 15.58 -30.53
CA THR A 250 -11.25 17.00 -30.80
C THR A 250 -12.62 17.24 -31.46
N LYS A 251 -13.47 18.06 -30.85
CA LYS A 251 -14.63 18.59 -31.54
C LYS A 251 -14.06 19.54 -32.58
N ASP A 252 -14.14 19.13 -33.85
CA ASP A 252 -14.04 20.05 -34.98
C ASP A 252 -15.21 21.03 -34.92
#